data_405605a265e259801e74eb45285cdf34
#
_entry.id   405605a265e259801e74eb45285cdf34
#
_cell.length_a   1.000
_cell.length_b   1.000
_cell.length_c   1.000
_cell.angle_alpha   90.00
_cell.angle_beta   90.00
_cell.angle_gamma   90.00
#
_symmetry.space_group_name_H-M   'P 1'
#
loop_
_entity.id
_entity.type
_entity.pdbx_description
1 polymer ?
#
loop_
_entity_poly.entity_id
_entity_poly.type
_entity_poly.pdbx_seq_one_letter_code
_entity_poly.pdbx_strand_id
1 'polypeptide(L)'
;MNEDKKPQVHPGGRPSKYDSKFCQELIQFFDVEPYEDRELPHYGKGGEVSWVDFKRMANRLPTIRNFAKHINVNVDTVYEWIKVHEEFSDAFTHAKDLQKWFLIENGLNGCYNPAFAIFTAKNITDMEDKSTHELNGG
;
A
#
# COMPACT_ATOMS: atom_id res chain seq x y z
N MET A 1 -1.94 -8.36 40.09
CA MET A 1 -2.01 -8.31 39.26
C MET A 1 -2.30 -8.26 38.34
N ASN A 2 -2.41 -8.36 38.66
CA ASN A 2 -2.61 -8.37 37.61
C ASN A 2 -2.99 -8.36 36.71
N GLU A 3 -2.97 -8.29 36.81
CA GLU A 3 -3.22 -8.25 35.86
C GLU A 3 -3.23 -8.31 34.88
N ASP A 4 -2.94 -8.23 35.33
CA ASP A 4 -2.86 -8.29 34.26
C ASP A 4 -2.51 -8.67 33.44
N LYS A 5 -2.32 -8.92 34.01
CA LYS A 5 -1.68 -9.29 33.33
C LYS A 5 -1.65 -9.81 32.32
N LYS A 6 -1.70 -10.00 32.36
CA LYS A 6 -1.55 -10.42 31.34
C LYS A 6 -1.83 -10.48 30.25
N PRO A 7 -1.62 -10.11 30.24
CA PRO A 7 -1.91 -10.17 28.95
C PRO A 7 -2.00 -11.16 28.21
N GLN A 8 -2.64 -11.39 28.50
CA GLN A 8 -2.68 -12.22 27.67
C GLN A 8 -1.96 -12.30 26.61
N VAL A 9 -1.20 -12.67 26.89
CA VAL A 9 -0.38 -12.66 25.74
C VAL A 9 -0.55 -13.96 25.03
N HIS A 10 -0.94 -13.83 23.79
CA HIS A 10 -1.05 -15.00 22.96
C HIS A 10 0.31 -15.39 22.46
N PRO A 11 0.56 -16.67 22.22
CA PRO A 11 1.76 -17.07 21.50
C PRO A 11 1.79 -16.36 20.17
N GLY A 12 2.89 -15.74 19.84
CA GLY A 12 3.00 -14.93 18.65
C GLY A 12 2.73 -13.46 18.90
N GLY A 13 2.16 -13.13 20.06
CA GLY A 13 2.09 -11.75 20.51
C GLY A 13 1.38 -10.76 19.62
N ARG A 14 0.32 -11.16 18.94
CA ARG A 14 -0.40 -10.23 18.08
C ARG A 14 -1.19 -9.24 18.92
N PRO A 15 -0.95 -7.91 18.76
CA PRO A 15 -1.80 -6.94 19.41
C PRO A 15 -3.17 -6.96 18.74
N SER A 16 -4.22 -6.97 19.54
CA SER A 16 -5.59 -6.86 19.05
C SER A 16 -6.20 -5.54 19.46
N LYS A 17 -5.52 -4.84 20.35
CA LYS A 17 -6.03 -3.62 20.94
C LYS A 17 -5.65 -2.43 20.10
N TYR A 18 -6.63 -1.57 19.83
CA TYR A 18 -6.42 -0.36 19.06
C TYR A 18 -5.54 0.63 19.84
N ASP A 19 -4.70 1.35 19.10
CA ASP A 19 -3.90 2.43 19.64
C ASP A 19 -3.87 3.54 18.59
N SER A 20 -4.06 4.78 19.03
CA SER A 20 -4.13 5.91 18.10
C SER A 20 -2.84 6.09 17.29
N LYS A 21 -1.72 5.56 17.76
CA LYS A 21 -0.46 5.64 17.02
C LYS A 21 -0.57 4.93 15.67
N PHE A 22 -1.51 3.98 15.53
CA PHE A 22 -1.68 3.27 14.28
C PHE A 22 -2.19 4.15 13.16
N CYS A 23 -2.79 5.30 13.49
CA CYS A 23 -3.19 6.26 12.46
C CYS A 23 -1.96 6.78 11.71
N GLN A 24 -0.95 7.21 12.45
CA GLN A 24 0.28 7.70 11.85
C GLN A 24 1.04 6.59 11.14
N GLU A 25 1.07 5.42 11.75
CA GLU A 25 1.77 4.28 11.15
C GLU A 25 1.12 3.87 9.84
N LEU A 26 -0.21 3.93 9.76
CA LEU A 26 -0.92 3.60 8.52
C LEU A 26 -0.53 4.57 7.40
N ILE A 27 -0.56 5.86 7.70
CA ILE A 27 -0.22 6.86 6.70
C ILE A 27 1.22 6.68 6.24
N GLN A 28 2.15 6.48 7.17
CA GLN A 28 3.54 6.27 6.82
C GLN A 28 3.75 5.02 5.97
N PHE A 29 3.00 3.96 6.27
CA PHE A 29 3.11 2.72 5.53
C PHE A 29 2.68 2.90 4.07
N PHE A 30 1.67 3.74 3.84
CA PHE A 30 1.17 3.99 2.49
C PHE A 30 1.91 5.11 1.76
N ASP A 31 2.69 5.92 2.48
CA ASP A 31 3.41 7.04 1.89
C ASP A 31 4.79 6.59 1.43
N VAL A 32 4.80 5.79 0.36
CA VAL A 32 6.03 5.24 -0.19
C VAL A 32 6.19 5.70 -1.63
N GLU A 33 7.44 5.76 -2.08
CA GLU A 33 7.71 6.12 -3.46
C GLU A 33 7.12 5.07 -4.38
N PRO A 34 6.45 5.49 -5.46
CA PRO A 34 5.81 4.52 -6.35
C PRO A 34 6.81 3.62 -7.08
N TYR A 35 7.96 4.15 -7.44
CA TYR A 35 8.96 3.41 -8.21
C TYR A 35 10.35 3.88 -7.83
N GLU A 36 11.33 3.13 -8.29
CA GLU A 36 12.73 3.51 -8.16
C GLU A 36 13.46 3.15 -9.44
N ASP A 37 14.52 3.87 -9.74
CA ASP A 37 15.37 3.58 -10.89
C ASP A 37 16.54 2.74 -10.41
N ARG A 38 16.70 1.56 -11.01
CA ARG A 38 17.77 0.64 -10.64
C ARG A 38 18.80 0.61 -11.73
N GLU A 39 20.06 0.54 -11.31
CA GLU A 39 21.15 0.40 -12.23
C GLU A 39 21.28 -1.05 -12.67
N LEU A 40 21.44 -1.24 -13.97
CA LEU A 40 21.64 -2.56 -14.54
C LEU A 40 23.02 -2.55 -15.22
N PRO A 41 24.06 -2.99 -14.52
CA PRO A 41 25.39 -2.98 -15.09
C PRO A 41 25.56 -4.06 -16.14
N HIS A 42 26.24 -3.71 -17.23
CA HIS A 42 26.60 -4.67 -18.28
C HIS A 42 28.10 -4.86 -18.25
N TYR A 43 28.52 -6.10 -18.20
CA TYR A 43 29.91 -6.46 -17.95
C TYR A 43 30.63 -6.83 -19.23
N GLY A 44 31.89 -6.39 -19.33
CA GLY A 44 32.76 -6.77 -20.42
C GLY A 44 33.35 -8.14 -20.19
N LYS A 45 34.18 -8.57 -21.13
CA LYS A 45 34.77 -9.91 -21.09
C LYS A 45 35.69 -10.10 -19.88
N GLY A 46 36.28 -9.03 -19.38
CA GLY A 46 37.16 -9.11 -18.24
C GLY A 46 36.44 -9.00 -16.90
N GLY A 47 35.10 -8.92 -16.92
CA GLY A 47 34.34 -8.79 -15.69
C GLY A 47 34.15 -7.36 -15.19
N GLU A 48 34.76 -6.40 -15.89
CA GLU A 48 34.58 -4.99 -15.54
C GLU A 48 33.24 -4.48 -16.06
N VAL A 49 32.70 -3.41 -15.41
CA VAL A 49 31.46 -2.82 -15.85
C VAL A 49 31.74 -2.05 -17.15
N SER A 50 31.09 -2.45 -18.23
CA SER A 50 31.28 -1.86 -19.55
C SER A 50 30.41 -0.61 -19.68
N TRP A 51 29.16 -0.71 -19.27
CA TRP A 51 28.23 0.44 -19.27
C TRP A 51 27.09 0.10 -18.32
N VAL A 52 26.32 1.11 -17.95
CA VAL A 52 25.23 0.96 -17.00
C VAL A 52 23.94 1.44 -17.66
N ASP A 53 22.93 0.63 -17.58
CA ASP A 53 21.59 1.00 -18.00
C ASP A 53 20.76 1.25 -16.74
N PHE A 54 19.61 1.90 -16.92
CA PHE A 54 18.71 2.19 -15.80
C PHE A 54 17.34 1.64 -16.13
N LYS A 55 16.73 0.99 -15.16
CA LYS A 55 15.38 0.47 -15.33
C LYS A 55 14.51 0.98 -14.20
N ARG A 56 13.37 1.57 -14.57
CA ARG A 56 12.39 2.02 -13.58
C ARG A 56 11.53 0.84 -13.17
N MET A 57 11.47 0.58 -11.88
CA MET A 57 10.76 -0.56 -11.34
C MET A 57 9.80 -0.11 -10.26
N ALA A 58 8.54 -0.60 -10.33
CA ALA A 58 7.55 -0.28 -9.33
C ALA A 58 7.95 -0.85 -7.98
N ASN A 59 7.75 -0.06 -6.93
CA ASN A 59 7.88 -0.56 -5.58
C ASN A 59 6.61 -1.33 -5.23
N ARG A 60 6.59 -1.95 -4.07
CA ARG A 60 5.47 -2.78 -3.67
C ARG A 60 4.26 -1.91 -3.36
N LEU A 61 3.12 -2.24 -3.96
CA LEU A 61 1.88 -1.53 -3.71
C LEU A 61 1.47 -1.69 -2.24
N PRO A 62 1.28 -0.58 -1.51
CA PRO A 62 0.81 -0.69 -0.13
C PRO A 62 -0.67 -1.06 -0.10
N THR A 63 -1.01 -2.00 0.78
CA THR A 63 -2.40 -2.45 0.95
C THR A 63 -2.69 -2.62 2.43
N ILE A 64 -3.97 -2.65 2.78
CA ILE A 64 -4.38 -2.87 4.16
C ILE A 64 -3.93 -4.24 4.65
N ARG A 65 -3.99 -5.25 3.80
CA ARG A 65 -3.52 -6.59 4.17
C ARG A 65 -2.04 -6.58 4.54
N ASN A 66 -1.22 -5.88 3.74
CA ASN A 66 0.21 -5.81 4.04
C ASN A 66 0.47 -4.95 5.27
N PHE A 67 -0.32 -3.91 5.49
CA PHE A 67 -0.20 -3.11 6.70
C PHE A 67 -0.50 -3.96 7.94
N ALA A 68 -1.58 -4.74 7.88
CA ALA A 68 -1.94 -5.62 8.99
C ALA A 68 -0.81 -6.59 9.31
N LYS A 69 -0.18 -7.17 8.29
CA LYS A 69 0.97 -8.03 8.48
C LYS A 69 2.14 -7.27 9.10
N HIS A 70 2.35 -6.04 8.67
CA HIS A 70 3.45 -5.22 9.17
C HIS A 70 3.33 -4.96 10.67
N ILE A 71 2.11 -4.69 11.15
CA ILE A 71 1.90 -4.43 12.58
C ILE A 71 1.49 -5.70 13.34
N ASN A 72 1.50 -6.84 12.64
CA ASN A 72 1.20 -8.14 13.23
C ASN A 72 -0.19 -8.22 13.85
N VAL A 73 -1.18 -7.75 13.11
CA VAL A 73 -2.58 -7.75 13.51
C VAL A 73 -3.38 -8.43 12.42
N ASN A 74 -4.47 -9.07 12.80
CA ASN A 74 -5.37 -9.69 11.82
C ASN A 74 -6.00 -8.60 10.96
N VAL A 75 -6.12 -8.84 9.65
CA VAL A 75 -6.66 -7.83 8.73
C VAL A 75 -8.11 -7.48 9.08
N ASP A 76 -8.88 -8.43 9.56
CA ASP A 76 -10.27 -8.17 9.95
C ASP A 76 -10.33 -7.19 11.12
N THR A 77 -9.36 -7.28 12.03
CA THR A 77 -9.25 -6.36 13.15
C THR A 77 -8.98 -4.94 12.65
N VAL A 78 -8.11 -4.80 11.66
CA VAL A 78 -7.84 -3.49 11.08
C VAL A 78 -9.10 -2.91 10.44
N TYR A 79 -9.86 -3.72 9.70
CA TYR A 79 -11.12 -3.26 9.12
C TYR A 79 -12.13 -2.87 10.20
N GLU A 80 -12.11 -3.56 11.32
CA GLU A 80 -12.98 -3.20 12.44
C GLU A 80 -12.60 -1.82 13.00
N TRP A 81 -11.30 -1.55 13.13
CA TRP A 81 -10.82 -0.25 13.59
C TRP A 81 -11.30 0.88 12.66
N ILE A 82 -11.31 0.62 11.36
CA ILE A 82 -11.80 1.62 10.38
C ILE A 82 -13.26 1.95 10.67
N LYS A 83 -14.04 0.96 11.09
CA LYS A 83 -15.46 1.17 11.37
C LYS A 83 -15.72 1.90 12.66
N VAL A 84 -14.95 1.59 13.72
CA VAL A 84 -15.29 2.08 15.05
C VAL A 84 -14.48 3.28 15.52
N HIS A 85 -13.33 3.56 14.91
CA HIS A 85 -12.50 4.69 15.32
C HIS A 85 -12.45 5.71 14.20
N GLU A 86 -13.10 6.85 14.42
CA GLU A 86 -13.20 7.89 13.39
C GLU A 86 -11.83 8.38 12.94
N GLU A 87 -10.92 8.56 13.88
CA GLU A 87 -9.57 9.02 13.56
C GLU A 87 -8.84 8.02 12.64
N PHE A 88 -9.07 6.72 12.87
CA PHE A 88 -8.45 5.71 12.04
C PHE A 88 -9.12 5.64 10.68
N SER A 89 -10.43 5.87 10.62
CA SER A 89 -11.15 5.98 9.36
C SER A 89 -10.61 7.14 8.52
N ASP A 90 -10.31 8.27 9.16
CA ASP A 90 -9.73 9.41 8.46
C ASP A 90 -8.34 9.08 7.94
N ALA A 91 -7.53 8.40 8.75
CA ALA A 91 -6.21 7.96 8.32
C ALA A 91 -6.31 6.99 7.15
N PHE A 92 -7.31 6.11 7.18
CA PHE A 92 -7.54 5.17 6.09
C PHE A 92 -7.89 5.90 4.79
N THR A 93 -8.71 6.94 4.86
CA THR A 93 -9.05 7.74 3.69
C THR A 93 -7.80 8.36 3.08
N HIS A 94 -6.93 8.90 3.93
CA HIS A 94 -5.65 9.45 3.50
C HIS A 94 -4.78 8.38 2.85
N ALA A 95 -4.72 7.20 3.48
CA ALA A 95 -3.92 6.10 2.96
C ALA A 95 -4.43 5.64 1.59
N LYS A 96 -5.75 5.58 1.41
CA LYS A 96 -6.32 5.20 0.12
C LYS A 96 -5.99 6.22 -0.96
N ASP A 97 -5.91 7.49 -0.61
CA ASP A 97 -5.51 8.52 -1.55
C ASP A 97 -4.06 8.33 -1.97
N LEU A 98 -3.19 8.01 -1.02
CA LEU A 98 -1.79 7.72 -1.33
C LEU A 98 -1.66 6.48 -2.21
N GLN A 99 -2.47 5.46 -1.97
CA GLN A 99 -2.47 4.26 -2.79
C GLN A 99 -2.89 4.58 -4.23
N LYS A 100 -3.91 5.42 -4.38
CA LYS A 100 -4.38 5.84 -5.70
C LYS A 100 -3.27 6.59 -6.45
N TRP A 101 -2.62 7.52 -5.77
CA TRP A 101 -1.50 8.25 -6.37
C TRP A 101 -0.39 7.29 -6.80
N PHE A 102 -0.07 6.31 -5.95
CA PHE A 102 0.93 5.29 -6.25
C PHE A 102 0.62 4.58 -7.57
N LEU A 103 -0.66 4.18 -7.72
CA LEU A 103 -1.09 3.48 -8.94
C LEU A 103 -1.02 4.38 -10.16
N ILE A 104 -1.43 5.64 -10.03
CA ILE A 104 -1.40 6.59 -11.14
C ILE A 104 0.04 6.80 -11.61
N GLU A 105 0.96 7.04 -10.68
CA GLU A 105 2.35 7.30 -11.03
C GLU A 105 2.98 6.11 -11.74
N ASN A 106 2.73 4.90 -11.24
CA ASN A 106 3.29 3.71 -11.90
C ASN A 106 2.64 3.43 -13.23
N GLY A 107 1.36 3.75 -13.38
CA GLY A 107 0.68 3.62 -14.66
C GLY A 107 1.24 4.60 -15.68
N LEU A 108 1.42 5.86 -15.28
CA LEU A 108 1.93 6.90 -16.17
C LEU A 108 3.37 6.65 -16.57
N ASN A 109 4.15 6.03 -15.69
CA ASN A 109 5.56 5.78 -15.95
C ASN A 109 5.85 4.43 -16.59
N GLY A 110 4.79 3.69 -16.95
CA GLY A 110 4.96 2.44 -17.67
C GLY A 110 5.48 1.29 -16.84
N CYS A 111 5.42 1.39 -15.52
CA CYS A 111 5.89 0.32 -14.64
C CYS A 111 4.91 -0.84 -14.56
N TYR A 112 3.65 -0.61 -14.90
CA TYR A 112 2.61 -1.62 -14.88
C TYR A 112 2.09 -1.87 -16.28
N ASN A 113 1.59 -3.09 -16.51
CA ASN A 113 0.83 -3.38 -17.73
C ASN A 113 -0.41 -2.47 -17.72
N PRO A 114 -0.66 -1.70 -18.80
CA PRO A 114 -1.76 -0.73 -18.79
C PRO A 114 -3.14 -1.33 -18.50
N ALA A 115 -3.45 -2.48 -19.08
CA ALA A 115 -4.74 -3.10 -18.85
C ALA A 115 -4.91 -3.51 -17.39
N PHE A 116 -3.89 -4.09 -16.81
CA PHE A 116 -3.92 -4.50 -15.41
C PHE A 116 -3.98 -3.27 -14.49
N ALA A 117 -3.26 -2.20 -14.83
CA ALA A 117 -3.28 -0.99 -14.03
C ALA A 117 -4.67 -0.38 -13.99
N ILE A 118 -5.36 -0.32 -15.15
CA ILE A 118 -6.71 0.21 -15.22
C ILE A 118 -7.67 -0.65 -14.40
N PHE A 119 -7.59 -1.96 -14.58
CA PHE A 119 -8.44 -2.90 -13.84
C PHE A 119 -8.24 -2.75 -12.34
N THR A 120 -6.99 -2.70 -11.90
CA THR A 120 -6.66 -2.61 -10.48
C THR A 120 -7.17 -1.28 -9.92
N ALA A 121 -6.94 -0.18 -10.63
CA ALA A 121 -7.39 1.13 -10.17
C ALA A 121 -8.90 1.17 -9.96
N LYS A 122 -9.66 0.58 -10.88
CA LYS A 122 -11.11 0.57 -10.77
C LYS A 122 -11.60 -0.28 -9.60
N ASN A 123 -10.85 -1.30 -9.23
CA ASN A 123 -11.30 -2.26 -8.23
C ASN A 123 -10.84 -1.97 -6.81
N ILE A 124 -9.74 -1.23 -6.63
CA ILE A 124 -9.24 -0.95 -5.28
C ILE A 124 -9.24 0.52 -4.92
N THR A 125 -9.60 1.40 -5.86
CA THR A 125 -9.73 2.83 -5.58
C THR A 125 -11.12 3.29 -6.01
N ASP A 126 -11.36 4.60 -5.89
CA ASP A 126 -12.63 5.19 -6.31
C ASP A 126 -12.63 5.63 -7.77
N MET A 127 -11.61 5.25 -8.54
CA MET A 127 -11.53 5.63 -9.94
C MET A 127 -12.54 4.86 -10.76
N GLU A 128 -13.16 5.53 -11.73
CA GLU A 128 -14.17 4.92 -12.57
C GLU A 128 -14.12 5.49 -13.97
N ASP A 129 -14.80 4.80 -14.86
CA ASP A 129 -14.90 5.20 -16.27
C ASP A 129 -16.02 6.23 -16.41
N LYS A 130 -15.65 7.49 -16.56
CA LYS A 130 -16.65 8.57 -16.64
C LYS A 130 -17.52 8.52 -17.88
N SER A 131 -16.98 7.97 -18.97
CA SER A 131 -17.79 7.82 -20.19
C SER A 131 -19.00 6.95 -19.94
N THR A 132 -18.78 5.82 -19.26
CA THR A 132 -19.85 4.91 -18.92
C THR A 132 -20.85 5.60 -18.00
N HIS A 133 -20.32 6.36 -17.03
CA HIS A 133 -21.15 7.07 -16.08
C HIS A 133 -22.05 8.10 -16.77
N GLU A 134 -21.50 8.86 -17.71
CA GLU A 134 -22.25 9.86 -18.45
C GLU A 134 -23.39 9.24 -19.26
N LEU A 135 -23.12 8.12 -19.92
CA LEU A 135 -24.13 7.43 -20.69
C LEU A 135 -25.28 6.96 -19.81
N ASN A 136 -24.97 6.50 -18.62
CA ASN A 136 -25.98 6.03 -17.68
C ASN A 136 -26.74 7.17 -17.03
N GLY A 137 -26.12 8.34 -16.94
CA GLY A 137 -26.73 9.50 -16.33
C GLY A 137 -27.55 10.33 -17.28
N GLY A 138 -27.45 10.04 -18.56
CA GLY A 138 -28.15 10.76 -19.61
C GLY A 138 -29.59 10.40 -19.71
#